data_a68b314ac03446bd697985b0be8a4ecb
#
_entry.id   a68b314ac03446bd697985b0be8a4ecb
#
_cell.length_a   1.000
_cell.length_b   1.000
_cell.length_c   1.000
_cell.angle_alpha   90.00
_cell.angle_beta   90.00
_cell.angle_gamma   90.00
#
_symmetry.space_group_name_H-M   'P 1'
#
loop_
_entity.id
_entity.type
_entity.pdbx_description
1 polymer ?
#
loop_
_entity_poly.entity_id
_entity_poly.type
_entity_poly.pdbx_seq_one_letter_code
_entity_poly.pdbx_strand_id
1 'polypeptide(L)'
;YFYQIYNQLMTKITIGARGSKLSLAYVAKVKELLVRNNKELNEKNIHFKAIKTSGDLNLNKKISEIGGKNLFCKEIEESLIAKEIDIAVHSLKDMDSVENNNLSIGAYIRRNDFRDLIISEKIKNISDLKDGVKIGSSSRRRELQLKKINKKISVINIRGNIDTRINKIKDNKLDGIILAAAGVKSLKLEKKIGFIFESDHILPAVGQGIIAVQCRNEDKIKNLLKKINDIGTSHCAVAERKMLQTIGGDCDTAIGGLAEIKNNNLKLRAQLFSDSGEESFEYELTGRNSDALFIGKSMGEKLLNLAGEKFKKK
;
A
#
# COMPACT_ATOMS: atom_id res chain seq x y z
N TYR A 1 6.44 32.55 -32.37
CA TYR A 1 5.32 33.12 -31.60
C TYR A 1 4.12 32.17 -31.49
N PHE A 2 3.64 31.56 -32.60
CA PHE A 2 2.53 30.60 -32.58
C PHE A 2 2.88 29.29 -31.86
N TYR A 3 4.12 28.81 -31.92
CA TYR A 3 4.57 27.60 -31.21
C TYR A 3 4.70 27.83 -29.70
N GLN A 4 5.01 29.06 -29.26
CA GLN A 4 5.01 29.43 -27.84
C GLN A 4 3.59 29.58 -27.28
N ILE A 5 2.64 30.08 -28.07
CA ILE A 5 1.22 30.21 -27.69
C ILE A 5 0.54 28.84 -27.64
N TYR A 6 0.89 27.91 -28.54
CA TYR A 6 0.35 26.55 -28.52
C TYR A 6 0.85 25.72 -27.32
N ASN A 7 2.06 25.98 -26.82
CA ASN A 7 2.57 25.40 -25.57
C ASN A 7 2.04 26.08 -24.29
N GLN A 8 1.36 27.23 -24.42
CA GLN A 8 0.74 27.96 -23.31
C GLN A 8 -0.73 27.58 -23.07
N LEU A 9 -1.31 26.66 -23.83
CA LEU A 9 -2.51 25.94 -23.39
C LEU A 9 -2.10 25.04 -22.22
N MET A 10 -2.10 25.67 -21.05
CA MET A 10 -1.68 25.10 -19.76
C MET A 10 -2.34 23.73 -19.61
N THR A 11 -1.53 22.68 -19.57
CA THR A 11 -2.01 21.32 -19.35
C THR A 11 -2.70 21.30 -18.00
N LYS A 12 -4.03 21.32 -18.02
CA LYS A 12 -4.83 21.17 -16.83
C LYS A 12 -4.81 19.68 -16.45
N ILE A 13 -4.50 19.35 -15.20
CA ILE A 13 -4.51 17.98 -14.67
C ILE A 13 -5.48 17.92 -13.50
N THR A 14 -6.36 16.96 -13.54
CA THR A 14 -7.25 16.63 -12.42
C THR A 14 -6.78 15.36 -11.75
N ILE A 15 -6.39 15.47 -10.47
CA ILE A 15 -6.00 14.35 -9.62
C ILE A 15 -7.23 13.81 -8.90
N GLY A 16 -7.53 12.52 -9.07
CA GLY A 16 -8.55 11.83 -8.32
C GLY A 16 -7.94 11.01 -7.16
N ALA A 17 -8.57 11.03 -6.02
CA ALA A 17 -8.23 10.16 -4.90
C ALA A 17 -9.36 10.14 -3.87
N ARG A 18 -9.25 9.25 -2.87
CA ARG A 18 -10.16 9.26 -1.71
C ARG A 18 -10.05 10.56 -0.92
N GLY A 19 -11.15 10.94 -0.25
CA GLY A 19 -11.21 12.16 0.58
C GLY A 19 -10.59 12.02 1.99
N SER A 20 -9.90 10.92 2.33
CA SER A 20 -9.30 10.75 3.65
C SER A 20 -8.07 11.66 3.83
N LYS A 21 -7.77 12.07 5.07
CA LYS A 21 -6.59 12.89 5.39
C LYS A 21 -5.29 12.31 4.82
N LEU A 22 -5.12 10.98 4.89
CA LEU A 22 -3.94 10.31 4.35
C LEU A 22 -3.88 10.43 2.83
N SER A 23 -5.01 10.22 2.16
CA SER A 23 -5.10 10.35 0.71
C SER A 23 -4.80 11.79 0.25
N LEU A 24 -5.32 12.79 0.97
CA LEU A 24 -5.00 14.20 0.72
C LEU A 24 -3.52 14.53 0.89
N ALA A 25 -2.86 13.96 1.91
CA ALA A 25 -1.41 14.10 2.10
C ALA A 25 -0.62 13.48 0.93
N TYR A 26 -1.07 12.36 0.40
CA TYR A 26 -0.47 11.72 -0.77
C TYR A 26 -0.67 12.54 -2.05
N VAL A 27 -1.87 13.08 -2.25
CA VAL A 27 -2.17 13.99 -3.36
C VAL A 27 -1.28 15.24 -3.31
N ALA A 28 -1.14 15.86 -2.13
CA ALA A 28 -0.25 17.01 -1.94
C ALA A 28 1.21 16.67 -2.31
N LYS A 29 1.71 15.50 -1.91
CA LYS A 29 3.05 15.02 -2.27
C LYS A 29 3.21 14.81 -3.77
N VAL A 30 2.23 14.19 -4.44
CA VAL A 30 2.26 13.97 -5.90
C VAL A 30 2.19 15.31 -6.63
N LYS A 31 1.32 16.22 -6.20
CA LYS A 31 1.21 17.59 -6.76
C LYS A 31 2.54 18.35 -6.67
N GLU A 32 3.19 18.34 -5.50
CA GLU A 32 4.51 18.94 -5.30
C GLU A 32 5.54 18.38 -6.30
N LEU A 33 5.60 17.06 -6.44
CA LEU A 33 6.53 16.38 -7.36
C LEU A 33 6.25 16.71 -8.82
N LEU A 34 4.98 16.74 -9.23
CA LEU A 34 4.57 17.12 -10.58
C LEU A 34 5.00 18.53 -10.94
N VAL A 35 4.72 19.51 -10.07
CA VAL A 35 5.11 20.91 -10.29
C VAL A 35 6.63 21.06 -10.33
N ARG A 36 7.35 20.40 -9.44
CA ARG A 36 8.81 20.49 -9.35
C ARG A 36 9.52 19.91 -10.58
N ASN A 37 8.98 18.84 -11.17
CA ASN A 37 9.65 18.07 -12.22
C ASN A 37 9.09 18.34 -13.63
N ASN A 38 8.02 19.14 -13.77
CA ASN A 38 7.41 19.45 -15.05
C ASN A 38 7.25 20.98 -15.18
N LYS A 39 8.10 21.58 -16.01
CA LYS A 39 8.11 23.04 -16.21
C LYS A 39 6.80 23.61 -16.75
N GLU A 40 6.02 22.78 -17.46
CA GLU A 40 4.71 23.07 -18.02
C GLU A 40 3.57 23.04 -16.99
N LEU A 41 3.84 22.60 -15.76
CA LEU A 41 2.85 22.51 -14.68
C LEU A 41 3.14 23.55 -13.58
N ASN A 42 2.06 24.07 -13.01
CA ASN A 42 2.09 24.87 -11.79
C ASN A 42 0.91 24.51 -10.88
N GLU A 43 0.87 25.05 -9.68
CA GLU A 43 -0.18 24.71 -8.72
C GLU A 43 -1.60 25.06 -9.15
N LYS A 44 -1.77 26.09 -10.01
CA LYS A 44 -3.09 26.58 -10.44
C LYS A 44 -3.75 25.68 -11.47
N ASN A 45 -2.95 24.92 -12.24
CA ASN A 45 -3.46 24.02 -13.26
C ASN A 45 -3.52 22.54 -12.84
N ILE A 46 -3.26 22.26 -11.54
CA ILE A 46 -3.48 20.93 -10.95
C ILE A 46 -4.65 20.99 -9.97
N HIS A 47 -5.76 20.37 -10.35
CA HIS A 47 -6.99 20.30 -9.58
C HIS A 47 -7.08 18.97 -8.83
N PHE A 48 -7.89 18.93 -7.76
CA PHE A 48 -8.18 17.74 -7.00
C PHE A 48 -9.68 17.43 -7.02
N LYS A 49 -10.02 16.17 -7.22
CA LYS A 49 -11.38 15.64 -7.11
C LYS A 49 -11.40 14.51 -6.07
N ALA A 50 -12.13 14.73 -4.97
CA ALA A 50 -12.36 13.69 -3.97
C ALA A 50 -13.40 12.70 -4.48
N ILE A 51 -13.09 11.40 -4.44
CA ILE A 51 -13.96 10.32 -4.87
C ILE A 51 -14.27 9.45 -3.65
N LYS A 52 -15.56 9.22 -3.38
CA LYS A 52 -16.02 8.28 -2.35
C LYS A 52 -16.00 6.88 -2.92
N THR A 53 -15.37 5.95 -2.20
CA THR A 53 -15.29 4.55 -2.63
C THR A 53 -16.24 3.66 -1.83
N SER A 54 -16.59 2.51 -2.39
CA SER A 54 -17.40 1.49 -1.70
C SER A 54 -16.80 1.08 -0.37
N GLY A 55 -15.46 1.06 -0.27
CA GLY A 55 -14.74 0.81 0.99
C GLY A 55 -14.92 1.90 2.05
N ASP A 56 -15.18 3.15 1.64
CA ASP A 56 -15.46 4.27 2.57
C ASP A 56 -16.91 4.23 3.11
N LEU A 57 -17.84 3.69 2.31
CA LEU A 57 -19.25 3.62 2.66
C LEU A 57 -19.57 2.44 3.61
N ASN A 58 -18.84 1.34 3.49
CA ASN A 58 -19.13 0.08 4.17
C ASN A 58 -18.20 -0.17 5.37
N LEU A 59 -18.14 0.74 6.34
CA LEU A 59 -17.23 0.64 7.49
C LEU A 59 -17.63 -0.47 8.50
N ASN A 60 -18.87 -0.95 8.49
CA ASN A 60 -19.40 -1.88 9.49
C ASN A 60 -19.26 -3.37 9.10
N LYS A 61 -18.96 -3.67 7.82
CA LYS A 61 -18.81 -5.06 7.34
C LYS A 61 -17.33 -5.42 7.19
N LYS A 62 -16.96 -6.68 7.34
CA LYS A 62 -15.58 -7.13 7.02
C LYS A 62 -15.32 -6.96 5.54
N ILE A 63 -14.06 -6.70 5.17
CA ILE A 63 -13.64 -6.54 3.75
C ILE A 63 -14.01 -7.79 2.95
N SER A 64 -13.79 -8.98 3.52
CA SER A 64 -14.16 -10.27 2.95
C SER A 64 -15.66 -10.45 2.69
N GLU A 65 -16.52 -9.77 3.45
CA GLU A 65 -17.99 -9.86 3.32
C GLU A 65 -18.57 -8.91 2.25
N ILE A 66 -17.77 -7.90 1.83
CA ILE A 66 -18.19 -6.87 0.85
C ILE A 66 -17.76 -7.26 -0.58
N GLY A 67 -17.07 -8.41 -0.74
CA GLY A 67 -16.59 -8.87 -2.05
C GLY A 67 -15.14 -8.53 -2.37
N GLY A 68 -14.35 -8.18 -1.37
CA GLY A 68 -12.86 -8.21 -1.31
C GLY A 68 -12.08 -7.42 -2.36
N LYS A 69 -12.44 -7.51 -3.63
CA LYS A 69 -11.64 -6.96 -4.75
C LYS A 69 -12.00 -5.51 -5.03
N ASN A 70 -10.97 -4.69 -5.23
CA ASN A 70 -11.02 -3.31 -5.76
C ASN A 70 -11.87 -2.29 -4.96
N LEU A 71 -12.17 -2.57 -3.67
CA LEU A 71 -13.08 -1.77 -2.83
C LEU A 71 -12.68 -0.29 -2.66
N PHE A 72 -11.39 0.02 -2.83
CA PHE A 72 -10.85 1.36 -2.65
C PHE A 72 -10.39 2.01 -3.96
N CYS A 73 -10.46 1.28 -5.09
CA CYS A 73 -9.96 1.74 -6.37
C CYS A 73 -11.03 1.81 -7.46
N LYS A 74 -12.09 0.98 -7.39
CA LYS A 74 -13.09 0.82 -8.46
C LYS A 74 -13.65 2.14 -8.96
N GLU A 75 -14.23 2.95 -8.10
CA GLU A 75 -14.88 4.21 -8.48
C GLU A 75 -13.85 5.26 -8.97
N ILE A 76 -12.61 5.16 -8.49
CA ILE A 76 -11.51 6.02 -8.96
C ILE A 76 -11.07 5.60 -10.37
N GLU A 77 -10.96 4.29 -10.64
CA GLU A 77 -10.66 3.74 -11.96
C GLU A 77 -11.77 4.04 -12.97
N GLU A 78 -13.02 3.93 -12.57
CA GLU A 78 -14.18 4.33 -13.39
C GLU A 78 -14.10 5.82 -13.77
N SER A 79 -13.76 6.71 -12.82
CA SER A 79 -13.57 8.14 -13.10
C SER A 79 -12.37 8.41 -14.03
N LEU A 80 -11.29 7.60 -13.97
CA LEU A 80 -10.18 7.66 -14.94
C LEU A 80 -10.65 7.28 -16.35
N ILE A 81 -11.38 6.18 -16.48
CA ILE A 81 -11.91 5.67 -17.76
C ILE A 81 -12.91 6.66 -18.36
N ALA A 82 -13.78 7.23 -17.53
CA ALA A 82 -14.76 8.25 -17.93
C ALA A 82 -14.13 9.62 -18.24
N LYS A 83 -12.78 9.77 -18.11
CA LYS A 83 -12.05 11.03 -18.32
C LYS A 83 -12.46 12.18 -17.39
N GLU A 84 -13.06 11.87 -16.26
CA GLU A 84 -13.41 12.86 -15.22
C GLU A 84 -12.19 13.31 -14.41
N ILE A 85 -11.16 12.46 -14.36
CA ILE A 85 -9.83 12.71 -13.79
C ILE A 85 -8.76 12.24 -14.78
N ASP A 86 -7.56 12.79 -14.66
CA ASP A 86 -6.42 12.46 -15.53
C ASP A 86 -5.47 11.47 -14.90
N ILE A 87 -5.28 11.58 -13.59
CA ILE A 87 -4.46 10.68 -12.78
C ILE A 87 -5.16 10.34 -11.48
N ALA A 88 -4.86 9.15 -10.95
CA ALA A 88 -5.35 8.68 -9.67
C ALA A 88 -4.20 8.41 -8.71
N VAL A 89 -4.36 8.80 -7.44
CA VAL A 89 -3.34 8.61 -6.40
C VAL A 89 -3.82 7.59 -5.38
N HIS A 90 -3.02 6.53 -5.20
CA HIS A 90 -3.35 5.38 -4.36
C HIS A 90 -2.24 5.05 -3.37
N SER A 91 -2.59 4.43 -2.25
CA SER A 91 -1.67 3.55 -1.53
C SER A 91 -1.53 2.25 -2.32
N LEU A 92 -0.34 1.88 -2.74
CA LEU A 92 -0.15 0.69 -3.60
C LEU A 92 -0.69 -0.60 -2.96
N LYS A 93 -0.54 -0.76 -1.65
CA LYS A 93 -1.03 -1.92 -0.89
C LYS A 93 -2.56 -2.09 -0.89
N ASP A 94 -3.29 -1.04 -1.23
CA ASP A 94 -4.76 -1.03 -1.27
C ASP A 94 -5.29 -1.26 -2.70
N MET A 95 -4.39 -1.40 -3.69
CA MET A 95 -4.69 -1.71 -5.09
C MET A 95 -4.67 -3.22 -5.33
N ASP A 96 -5.54 -3.70 -6.20
CA ASP A 96 -5.49 -5.08 -6.65
C ASP A 96 -4.17 -5.39 -7.37
N SER A 97 -3.72 -6.65 -7.27
CA SER A 97 -2.50 -7.11 -7.95
C SER A 97 -2.66 -7.21 -9.47
N VAL A 98 -3.89 -7.35 -9.95
CA VAL A 98 -4.24 -7.36 -11.38
C VAL A 98 -4.73 -5.98 -11.76
N GLU A 99 -4.08 -5.36 -12.74
CA GLU A 99 -4.44 -4.03 -13.24
C GLU A 99 -5.54 -4.11 -14.29
N ASN A 100 -6.33 -3.03 -14.41
CA ASN A 100 -7.28 -2.88 -15.50
C ASN A 100 -6.51 -2.64 -16.82
N ASN A 101 -6.84 -3.36 -17.88
CA ASN A 101 -6.13 -3.30 -19.16
C ASN A 101 -6.13 -1.90 -19.82
N ASN A 102 -7.11 -1.04 -19.47
CA ASN A 102 -7.21 0.33 -20.00
C ASN A 102 -6.38 1.35 -19.22
N LEU A 103 -5.82 0.93 -18.09
CA LEU A 103 -5.09 1.77 -17.16
C LEU A 103 -3.67 1.24 -16.96
N SER A 104 -2.79 2.08 -16.46
CA SER A 104 -1.44 1.68 -16.03
C SER A 104 -0.99 2.52 -14.86
N ILE A 105 -0.08 1.98 -14.04
CA ILE A 105 0.64 2.77 -13.05
C ILE A 105 1.75 3.51 -13.79
N GLY A 106 1.58 4.83 -13.94
CA GLY A 106 2.53 5.70 -14.64
C GLY A 106 3.72 6.11 -13.77
N ALA A 107 3.57 6.08 -12.44
CA ALA A 107 4.66 6.36 -11.50
C ALA A 107 4.47 5.66 -10.17
N TYR A 108 5.59 5.21 -9.61
CA TYR A 108 5.74 4.84 -8.19
C TYR A 108 6.59 5.91 -7.52
N ILE A 109 6.05 6.56 -6.50
CA ILE A 109 6.79 7.56 -5.74
C ILE A 109 7.74 6.86 -4.78
N ARG A 110 8.95 7.43 -4.60
CA ARG A 110 9.96 6.89 -3.70
C ARG A 110 9.36 6.39 -2.40
N ARG A 111 9.66 5.12 -2.07
CA ARG A 111 9.06 4.41 -0.95
C ARG A 111 9.29 5.13 0.37
N ASN A 112 8.24 5.32 1.12
CA ASN A 112 8.28 5.77 2.51
C ASN A 112 8.61 4.59 3.45
N ASP A 113 8.66 4.85 4.76
CA ASP A 113 8.88 3.81 5.77
C ASP A 113 7.83 2.69 5.64
N PHE A 114 8.28 1.53 5.21
CA PHE A 114 7.42 0.37 4.94
C PHE A 114 7.04 -0.39 6.22
N ARG A 115 7.67 -0.12 7.34
CA ARG A 115 7.49 -0.88 8.57
C ARG A 115 6.10 -0.73 9.16
N ASP A 116 5.72 -1.69 9.97
CA ASP A 116 4.58 -1.57 10.86
C ASP A 116 5.01 -0.99 12.21
N LEU A 117 4.11 -0.31 12.89
CA LEU A 117 4.35 0.30 14.19
C LEU A 117 3.15 0.17 15.11
N ILE A 118 3.37 0.29 16.40
CA ILE A 118 2.31 0.40 17.41
C ILE A 118 2.16 1.85 17.85
N ILE A 119 0.92 2.33 17.80
CA ILE A 119 0.49 3.53 18.52
C ILE A 119 0.06 3.09 19.92
N SER A 120 0.79 3.52 20.93
CA SER A 120 0.52 3.15 22.34
C SER A 120 1.26 4.08 23.29
N GLU A 121 0.67 4.31 24.45
CA GLU A 121 1.36 4.92 25.60
C GLU A 121 2.09 3.87 26.45
N LYS A 122 1.64 2.60 26.40
CA LYS A 122 2.11 1.50 27.25
C LYS A 122 3.20 0.63 26.59
N ILE A 123 3.12 0.41 25.28
CA ILE A 123 4.00 -0.50 24.54
C ILE A 123 5.12 0.33 23.89
N LYS A 124 6.35 0.16 24.37
CA LYS A 124 7.54 0.92 23.94
C LYS A 124 8.60 0.05 23.26
N ASN A 125 8.49 -1.25 23.40
CA ASN A 125 9.40 -2.22 22.78
C ASN A 125 8.69 -3.59 22.61
N ILE A 126 9.36 -4.54 21.98
CA ILE A 126 8.78 -5.85 21.66
C ILE A 126 8.49 -6.68 22.92
N SER A 127 9.27 -6.51 24.01
CA SER A 127 9.08 -7.24 25.28
C SER A 127 7.84 -6.80 26.05
N ASP A 128 7.24 -5.66 25.68
CA ASP A 128 5.96 -5.21 26.25
C ASP A 128 4.74 -5.94 25.66
N LEU A 129 4.94 -6.73 24.59
CA LEU A 129 3.91 -7.57 23.97
C LEU A 129 3.69 -8.85 24.78
N LYS A 130 3.27 -8.68 26.04
CA LYS A 130 3.06 -9.76 27.02
C LYS A 130 1.72 -10.45 26.81
N ASP A 131 1.50 -11.52 27.59
CA ASP A 131 0.25 -12.27 27.65
C ASP A 131 -0.94 -11.34 27.92
N GLY A 132 -2.00 -11.50 27.14
CA GLY A 132 -3.25 -10.75 27.30
C GLY A 132 -3.27 -9.34 26.75
N VAL A 133 -2.14 -8.82 26.18
CA VAL A 133 -2.11 -7.52 25.51
C VAL A 133 -3.13 -7.47 24.38
N LYS A 134 -3.92 -6.38 24.32
CA LYS A 134 -4.97 -6.15 23.35
C LYS A 134 -4.54 -5.15 22.29
N ILE A 135 -4.35 -5.62 21.04
CA ILE A 135 -3.91 -4.82 19.90
C ILE A 135 -5.06 -4.67 18.88
N GLY A 136 -5.38 -3.44 18.51
CA GLY A 136 -6.37 -3.17 17.48
C GLY A 136 -5.79 -3.34 16.06
N SER A 137 -6.41 -4.22 15.25
CA SER A 137 -6.08 -4.40 13.82
C SER A 137 -7.24 -5.08 13.09
N SER A 138 -7.41 -4.77 11.78
CA SER A 138 -8.28 -5.53 10.87
C SER A 138 -7.48 -6.36 9.85
N SER A 139 -6.16 -6.38 9.97
CA SER A 139 -5.29 -7.10 9.04
C SER A 139 -4.96 -8.50 9.55
N ARG A 140 -5.38 -9.52 8.79
CA ARG A 140 -5.07 -10.92 9.11
C ARG A 140 -3.57 -11.18 9.12
N ARG A 141 -2.81 -10.59 8.19
CA ARG A 141 -1.34 -10.66 8.16
C ARG A 141 -0.74 -10.19 9.50
N ARG A 142 -1.16 -9.01 9.99
CA ARG A 142 -0.64 -8.46 11.26
C ARG A 142 -1.03 -9.31 12.44
N GLU A 143 -2.27 -9.78 12.49
CA GLU A 143 -2.74 -10.66 13.55
C GLU A 143 -1.87 -11.91 13.66
N LEU A 144 -1.64 -12.61 12.54
CA LEU A 144 -0.88 -13.83 12.54
C LEU A 144 0.60 -13.61 12.89
N GLN A 145 1.21 -12.55 12.40
CA GLN A 145 2.58 -12.20 12.75
C GLN A 145 2.73 -11.78 14.22
N LEU A 146 1.77 -11.04 14.78
CA LEU A 146 1.75 -10.73 16.22
C LEU A 146 1.62 -12.00 17.06
N LYS A 147 0.78 -12.96 16.64
CA LYS A 147 0.64 -14.26 17.32
C LYS A 147 1.88 -15.15 17.21
N LYS A 148 2.73 -14.96 16.18
CA LYS A 148 4.07 -15.59 16.14
C LYS A 148 4.99 -15.02 17.22
N ILE A 149 4.88 -13.73 17.52
CA ILE A 149 5.65 -13.08 18.60
C ILE A 149 5.16 -13.59 19.97
N ASN A 150 3.84 -13.54 20.20
CA ASN A 150 3.23 -14.09 21.41
C ASN A 150 1.79 -14.59 21.09
N LYS A 151 1.57 -15.89 21.22
CA LYS A 151 0.28 -16.55 20.93
C LYS A 151 -0.89 -16.03 21.76
N LYS A 152 -0.63 -15.45 22.92
CA LYS A 152 -1.66 -14.93 23.85
C LYS A 152 -2.01 -13.45 23.62
N ILE A 153 -1.43 -12.79 22.62
CA ILE A 153 -1.89 -11.46 22.18
C ILE A 153 -3.30 -11.56 21.65
N SER A 154 -4.18 -10.70 22.15
CA SER A 154 -5.55 -10.56 21.66
C SER A 154 -5.62 -9.48 20.58
N VAL A 155 -5.95 -9.86 19.34
CA VAL A 155 -6.13 -8.90 18.26
C VAL A 155 -7.60 -8.58 18.08
N ILE A 156 -7.96 -7.31 18.31
CA ILE A 156 -9.33 -6.80 18.25
C ILE A 156 -9.54 -6.13 16.89
N ASN A 157 -10.58 -6.55 16.17
CA ASN A 157 -10.89 -5.97 14.86
C ASN A 157 -11.32 -4.51 15.01
N ILE A 158 -10.60 -3.60 14.38
CA ILE A 158 -10.92 -2.17 14.31
C ILE A 158 -10.83 -1.66 12.88
N ARG A 159 -11.79 -0.85 12.46
CA ARG A 159 -11.82 -0.22 11.13
C ARG A 159 -11.94 1.29 11.22
N GLY A 160 -11.72 1.94 10.10
CA GLY A 160 -11.77 3.39 9.94
C GLY A 160 -10.42 3.96 9.50
N ASN A 161 -10.38 5.25 9.28
CA ASN A 161 -9.16 6.00 9.00
C ASN A 161 -8.22 6.01 10.22
N ILE A 162 -6.97 6.43 10.04
CA ILE A 162 -5.96 6.43 11.11
C ILE A 162 -6.46 7.16 12.36
N ASP A 163 -7.02 8.35 12.22
CA ASP A 163 -7.57 9.13 13.35
C ASP A 163 -8.65 8.37 14.10
N THR A 164 -9.61 7.79 13.35
CA THR A 164 -10.71 7.01 13.93
C THR A 164 -10.17 5.81 14.71
N ARG A 165 -9.17 5.11 14.16
CA ARG A 165 -8.55 3.95 14.84
C ARG A 165 -7.81 4.37 16.11
N ILE A 166 -7.11 5.51 16.11
CA ILE A 166 -6.42 6.04 17.29
C ILE A 166 -7.43 6.34 18.41
N ASN A 167 -8.57 6.95 18.10
CA ASN A 167 -9.60 7.23 19.09
C ASN A 167 -10.15 5.94 19.71
N LYS A 168 -10.30 4.87 18.92
CA LYS A 168 -10.76 3.56 19.40
C LYS A 168 -9.83 2.88 20.41
N ILE A 169 -8.61 3.35 20.62
CA ILE A 169 -7.73 2.82 21.67
C ILE A 169 -8.43 2.95 23.04
N LYS A 170 -8.96 4.13 23.34
CA LYS A 170 -9.65 4.39 24.60
C LYS A 170 -11.02 3.70 24.66
N ASP A 171 -11.82 3.87 23.61
CA ASP A 171 -13.19 3.35 23.53
C ASP A 171 -13.25 1.82 23.69
N ASN A 172 -12.31 1.10 23.07
CA ASN A 172 -12.26 -0.36 23.08
C ASN A 172 -11.31 -0.93 24.14
N LYS A 173 -10.80 -0.09 25.06
CA LYS A 173 -9.84 -0.49 26.11
C LYS A 173 -8.66 -1.30 25.54
N LEU A 174 -8.09 -0.82 24.43
CA LEU A 174 -6.92 -1.44 23.79
C LEU A 174 -5.65 -0.95 24.44
N ASP A 175 -4.61 -1.79 24.46
CA ASP A 175 -3.27 -1.39 24.89
C ASP A 175 -2.53 -0.65 23.78
N GLY A 176 -2.92 -0.86 22.51
CA GLY A 176 -2.41 -0.15 21.35
C GLY A 176 -3.09 -0.59 20.06
N ILE A 177 -2.69 0.05 18.96
CA ILE A 177 -3.12 -0.33 17.60
C ILE A 177 -1.90 -0.45 16.70
N ILE A 178 -1.94 -1.41 15.76
CA ILE A 178 -0.85 -1.58 14.79
C ILE A 178 -1.22 -0.91 13.46
N LEU A 179 -0.31 -0.04 12.98
CA LEU A 179 -0.47 0.76 11.77
C LEU A 179 0.79 0.70 10.89
N ALA A 180 0.67 1.13 9.62
CA ALA A 180 1.82 1.33 8.75
C ALA A 180 2.51 2.66 9.09
N ALA A 181 3.82 2.65 9.26
CA ALA A 181 4.63 3.82 9.58
C ALA A 181 4.49 4.94 8.54
N ALA A 182 4.45 4.59 7.26
CA ALA A 182 4.24 5.57 6.18
C ALA A 182 3.00 6.44 6.39
N GLY A 183 1.87 5.84 6.82
CA GLY A 183 0.63 6.58 7.06
C GLY A 183 0.73 7.52 8.26
N VAL A 184 1.29 7.04 9.37
CA VAL A 184 1.47 7.81 10.61
C VAL A 184 2.40 8.99 10.38
N LYS A 185 3.53 8.79 9.68
CA LYS A 185 4.50 9.83 9.33
C LYS A 185 3.93 10.84 8.34
N SER A 186 3.18 10.40 7.33
CA SER A 186 2.54 11.31 6.37
C SER A 186 1.50 12.23 7.03
N LEU A 187 0.91 11.82 8.15
CA LEU A 187 -0.03 12.62 8.94
C LEU A 187 0.65 13.39 10.09
N LYS A 188 1.98 13.34 10.22
CA LYS A 188 2.76 14.01 11.27
C LYS A 188 2.31 13.61 12.69
N LEU A 189 2.05 12.30 12.87
CA LEU A 189 1.58 11.73 14.13
C LEU A 189 2.67 10.94 14.88
N GLU A 190 3.95 11.20 14.58
CA GLU A 190 5.10 10.46 15.13
C GLU A 190 5.16 10.49 16.66
N LYS A 191 4.69 11.57 17.27
CA LYS A 191 4.62 11.71 18.74
C LYS A 191 3.73 10.67 19.43
N LYS A 192 2.85 10.00 18.67
CA LYS A 192 1.97 8.94 19.19
C LYS A 192 2.57 7.54 19.05
N ILE A 193 3.75 7.41 18.43
CA ILE A 193 4.41 6.14 18.21
C ILE A 193 4.93 5.60 19.56
N GLY A 194 4.50 4.40 19.89
CA GLY A 194 5.06 3.65 20.99
C GLY A 194 6.28 2.85 20.58
N PHE A 195 6.15 2.06 19.49
CA PHE A 195 7.19 1.15 19.03
C PHE A 195 7.10 0.93 17.51
N ILE A 196 8.23 0.80 16.82
CA ILE A 196 8.33 0.47 15.39
C ILE A 196 8.95 -0.93 15.27
N PHE A 197 8.27 -1.83 14.55
CA PHE A 197 8.79 -3.17 14.27
C PHE A 197 9.85 -3.12 13.18
N GLU A 198 10.94 -3.83 13.38
CA GLU A 198 11.84 -4.18 12.29
C GLU A 198 11.18 -5.24 11.38
N SER A 199 11.58 -5.27 10.10
CA SER A 199 10.97 -6.18 9.11
C SER A 199 11.20 -7.66 9.39
N ASP A 200 12.14 -7.98 10.26
CA ASP A 200 12.39 -9.36 10.73
C ASP A 200 11.36 -9.84 11.76
N HIS A 201 10.72 -8.90 12.46
CA HIS A 201 9.64 -9.21 13.39
C HIS A 201 8.28 -9.25 12.68
N ILE A 202 8.03 -8.24 11.81
CA ILE A 202 6.78 -8.14 11.06
C ILE A 202 7.10 -7.71 9.62
N LEU A 203 6.93 -8.62 8.66
CA LEU A 203 6.99 -8.30 7.25
C LEU A 203 5.80 -7.42 6.85
N PRO A 204 6.03 -6.29 6.15
CA PRO A 204 4.98 -5.39 5.73
C PRO A 204 4.02 -6.04 4.73
N ALA A 205 2.89 -5.38 4.46
CA ALA A 205 2.04 -5.75 3.33
C ALA A 205 2.76 -5.44 2.01
N VAL A 206 2.47 -6.21 0.97
CA VAL A 206 2.91 -5.96 -0.41
C VAL A 206 2.56 -4.51 -0.79
N GLY A 207 3.53 -3.76 -1.28
CA GLY A 207 3.38 -2.35 -1.66
C GLY A 207 3.26 -1.36 -0.50
N GLN A 208 3.43 -1.78 0.76
CA GLN A 208 3.34 -0.85 1.88
C GLN A 208 4.42 0.23 1.82
N GLY A 209 4.01 1.47 2.06
CA GLY A 209 4.89 2.64 1.99
C GLY A 209 5.04 3.25 0.59
N ILE A 210 4.44 2.66 -0.45
CA ILE A 210 4.51 3.14 -1.82
C ILE A 210 3.21 3.87 -2.20
N ILE A 211 3.36 5.06 -2.77
CA ILE A 211 2.29 5.79 -3.42
C ILE A 211 2.35 5.45 -4.91
N ALA A 212 1.26 4.95 -5.46
CA ALA A 212 1.11 4.67 -6.89
C ALA A 212 0.28 5.78 -7.55
N VAL A 213 0.72 6.21 -8.73
CA VAL A 213 0.00 7.16 -9.57
C VAL A 213 -0.44 6.44 -10.84
N GLN A 214 -1.75 6.20 -10.94
CA GLN A 214 -2.38 5.48 -12.04
C GLN A 214 -2.93 6.46 -13.08
N CYS A 215 -2.91 6.10 -14.35
CA CYS A 215 -3.45 6.90 -15.45
C CYS A 215 -3.98 6.02 -16.58
N ARG A 216 -4.70 6.62 -17.51
CA ARG A 216 -5.00 6.01 -18.80
C ARG A 216 -3.73 5.80 -19.62
N ASN A 217 -3.80 4.91 -20.63
CA ASN A 217 -2.68 4.62 -21.52
C ASN A 217 -2.46 5.75 -22.56
N GLU A 218 -2.31 7.00 -22.09
CA GLU A 218 -2.08 8.21 -22.89
C GLU A 218 -0.63 8.69 -22.73
N ASP A 219 0.10 8.86 -23.83
CA ASP A 219 1.52 9.20 -23.81
C ASP A 219 1.83 10.52 -23.11
N LYS A 220 0.98 11.54 -23.29
CA LYS A 220 1.17 12.86 -22.67
C LYS A 220 1.22 12.75 -21.14
N ILE A 221 0.26 12.04 -20.54
CA ILE A 221 0.18 11.85 -19.09
C ILE A 221 1.32 10.95 -18.61
N LYS A 222 1.61 9.86 -19.32
CA LYS A 222 2.73 8.97 -18.97
C LYS A 222 4.07 9.69 -18.95
N ASN A 223 4.31 10.59 -19.91
CA ASN A 223 5.56 11.37 -19.96
C ASN A 223 5.70 12.33 -18.76
N LEU A 224 4.61 12.93 -18.29
CA LEU A 224 4.63 13.73 -17.06
C LEU A 224 4.93 12.87 -15.83
N LEU A 225 4.28 11.70 -15.72
CA LEU A 225 4.44 10.79 -14.60
C LEU A 225 5.82 10.14 -14.56
N LYS A 226 6.42 9.83 -15.72
CA LYS A 226 7.77 9.28 -15.82
C LYS A 226 8.82 10.15 -15.12
N LYS A 227 8.65 11.48 -15.12
CA LYS A 227 9.57 12.42 -14.47
C LYS A 227 9.51 12.38 -12.93
N ILE A 228 8.46 11.81 -12.34
CA ILE A 228 8.29 11.66 -10.90
C ILE A 228 8.40 10.20 -10.44
N ASN A 229 8.62 9.26 -11.37
CA ASN A 229 8.77 7.85 -11.05
C ASN A 229 10.13 7.56 -10.43
N ASP A 230 10.14 6.88 -9.28
CA ASP A 230 11.34 6.35 -8.65
C ASP A 230 11.62 4.92 -9.15
N ILE A 231 12.69 4.75 -9.91
CA ILE A 231 13.02 3.50 -10.60
C ILE A 231 13.26 2.36 -9.59
N GLY A 232 13.95 2.64 -8.49
CA GLY A 232 14.21 1.62 -7.46
C GLY A 232 12.91 1.13 -6.81
N THR A 233 12.02 2.07 -6.43
CA THR A 233 10.70 1.74 -5.91
C THR A 233 9.85 1.00 -6.94
N SER A 234 9.94 1.37 -8.22
CA SER A 234 9.25 0.68 -9.32
C SER A 234 9.63 -0.80 -9.40
N HIS A 235 10.92 -1.12 -9.38
CA HIS A 235 11.39 -2.51 -9.41
C HIS A 235 10.89 -3.29 -8.17
N CYS A 236 10.97 -2.70 -6.97
CA CYS A 236 10.43 -3.32 -5.76
C CYS A 236 8.93 -3.58 -5.88
N ALA A 237 8.15 -2.58 -6.32
CA ALA A 237 6.71 -2.68 -6.49
C ALA A 237 6.33 -3.77 -7.50
N VAL A 238 7.03 -3.84 -8.64
CA VAL A 238 6.83 -4.87 -9.68
C VAL A 238 7.06 -6.27 -9.12
N ALA A 239 8.17 -6.49 -8.39
CA ALA A 239 8.47 -7.80 -7.80
C ALA A 239 7.41 -8.22 -6.77
N GLU A 240 7.07 -7.32 -5.84
CA GLU A 240 6.09 -7.58 -4.79
C GLU A 240 4.68 -7.86 -5.38
N ARG A 241 4.22 -7.04 -6.33
CA ARG A 241 2.91 -7.21 -6.98
C ARG A 241 2.84 -8.47 -7.83
N LYS A 242 3.92 -8.78 -8.58
CA LYS A 242 3.97 -10.00 -9.39
C LYS A 242 3.91 -11.26 -8.52
N MET A 243 4.58 -11.25 -7.39
CA MET A 243 4.46 -12.32 -6.39
C MET A 243 3.00 -12.49 -5.95
N LEU A 244 2.35 -11.40 -5.51
CA LEU A 244 0.95 -11.43 -5.05
C LEU A 244 0.00 -11.92 -6.15
N GLN A 245 0.18 -11.45 -7.39
CA GLN A 245 -0.58 -11.89 -8.56
C GLN A 245 -0.40 -13.39 -8.82
N THR A 246 0.84 -13.90 -8.74
CA THR A 246 1.16 -15.32 -8.99
C THR A 246 0.49 -16.23 -7.96
N ILE A 247 0.47 -15.78 -6.69
CA ILE A 247 -0.23 -16.48 -5.61
C ILE A 247 -1.76 -16.47 -5.82
N GLY A 248 -2.27 -15.51 -6.59
CA GLY A 248 -3.72 -15.26 -6.71
C GLY A 248 -4.28 -14.57 -5.48
N GLY A 249 -3.41 -13.88 -4.74
CA GLY A 249 -3.77 -13.17 -3.53
C GLY A 249 -4.39 -11.80 -3.79
N ASP A 250 -5.12 -11.34 -2.79
CA ASP A 250 -5.78 -10.04 -2.71
C ASP A 250 -5.39 -9.29 -1.42
N CYS A 251 -6.05 -8.17 -1.12
CA CYS A 251 -5.78 -7.38 0.09
C CYS A 251 -6.15 -8.11 1.40
N ASP A 252 -6.94 -9.18 1.34
CA ASP A 252 -7.30 -10.01 2.51
C ASP A 252 -6.37 -11.22 2.69
N THR A 253 -5.53 -11.51 1.71
CA THR A 253 -4.56 -12.61 1.80
C THR A 253 -3.55 -12.33 2.90
N ALA A 254 -3.36 -13.30 3.79
CA ALA A 254 -2.41 -13.20 4.88
C ALA A 254 -0.98 -13.41 4.35
N ILE A 255 -0.45 -12.41 3.66
CA ILE A 255 0.90 -12.40 3.11
C ILE A 255 1.66 -11.13 3.52
N GLY A 256 2.90 -11.30 3.97
CA GLY A 256 3.90 -10.25 4.08
C GLY A 256 4.86 -10.33 2.90
N GLY A 257 5.31 -9.17 2.39
CA GLY A 257 6.28 -9.13 1.31
C GLY A 257 7.06 -7.82 1.32
N LEU A 258 8.38 -7.91 1.14
CA LEU A 258 9.27 -6.77 1.11
C LEU A 258 10.37 -6.99 0.10
N ALA A 259 10.39 -6.16 -0.94
CA ALA A 259 11.52 -6.04 -1.86
C ALA A 259 12.38 -4.85 -1.47
N GLU A 260 13.69 -5.03 -1.45
CA GLU A 260 14.70 -4.02 -1.19
C GLU A 260 15.81 -4.11 -2.24
N ILE A 261 16.38 -2.96 -2.62
CA ILE A 261 17.49 -2.92 -3.57
C ILE A 261 18.75 -2.44 -2.88
N LYS A 262 19.82 -3.22 -3.04
CA LYS A 262 21.17 -2.85 -2.62
C LYS A 262 22.16 -3.24 -3.72
N ASN A 263 22.99 -2.29 -4.15
CA ASN A 263 24.02 -2.51 -5.19
C ASN A 263 23.47 -3.22 -6.46
N ASN A 264 22.37 -2.71 -7.01
CA ASN A 264 21.66 -3.26 -8.17
C ASN A 264 21.10 -4.68 -8.01
N ASN A 265 21.16 -5.26 -6.83
CA ASN A 265 20.49 -6.51 -6.50
C ASN A 265 19.18 -6.23 -5.77
N LEU A 266 18.12 -6.84 -6.26
CA LEU A 266 16.81 -6.86 -5.61
C LEU A 266 16.71 -8.12 -4.76
N LYS A 267 16.44 -7.92 -3.47
CA LYS A 267 16.15 -8.97 -2.50
C LYS A 267 14.66 -8.91 -2.17
N LEU A 268 13.94 -9.97 -2.44
CA LEU A 268 12.53 -10.12 -2.10
C LEU A 268 12.39 -11.15 -0.98
N ARG A 269 11.84 -10.72 0.17
CA ARG A 269 11.45 -11.59 1.29
C ARG A 269 9.95 -11.69 1.34
N ALA A 270 9.42 -12.88 1.60
CA ALA A 270 7.99 -13.08 1.71
C ALA A 270 7.61 -14.14 2.74
N GLN A 271 6.43 -13.97 3.33
CA GLN A 271 5.82 -14.89 4.28
C GLN A 271 4.35 -15.05 3.93
N LEU A 272 3.95 -16.24 3.53
CA LEU A 272 2.57 -16.64 3.27
C LEU A 272 2.06 -17.47 4.45
N PHE A 273 0.86 -17.20 4.92
CA PHE A 273 0.19 -18.03 5.92
C PHE A 273 -0.79 -18.99 5.28
N SER A 274 -0.96 -20.15 5.89
CA SER A 274 -2.02 -21.11 5.54
C SER A 274 -3.41 -20.47 5.74
N ASP A 275 -4.44 -21.02 5.11
CA ASP A 275 -5.82 -20.53 5.26
C ASP A 275 -6.29 -20.61 6.72
N SER A 276 -5.90 -21.64 7.47
CA SER A 276 -6.14 -21.73 8.92
C SER A 276 -5.37 -20.67 9.71
N GLY A 277 -4.23 -20.22 9.22
CA GLY A 277 -3.30 -19.32 9.91
C GLY A 277 -2.39 -20.01 10.92
N GLU A 278 -2.40 -21.33 10.99
CA GLU A 278 -1.58 -22.09 11.93
C GLU A 278 -0.14 -22.25 11.46
N GLU A 279 0.07 -22.29 10.14
CA GLU A 279 1.38 -22.42 9.53
C GLU A 279 1.76 -21.18 8.72
N SER A 280 3.06 -20.95 8.56
CA SER A 280 3.59 -19.94 7.67
C SER A 280 4.74 -20.47 6.85
N PHE A 281 4.80 -20.03 5.60
CA PHE A 281 5.79 -20.40 4.59
C PHE A 281 6.59 -19.16 4.24
N GLU A 282 7.90 -19.21 4.50
CA GLU A 282 8.80 -18.09 4.31
C GLU A 282 9.83 -18.43 3.25
N TYR A 283 10.14 -17.46 2.39
CA TYR A 283 11.19 -17.60 1.41
C TYR A 283 11.85 -16.26 1.11
N GLU A 284 13.08 -16.32 0.60
CA GLU A 284 13.86 -15.18 0.17
C GLU A 284 14.48 -15.49 -1.19
N LEU A 285 14.38 -14.54 -2.12
CA LEU A 285 15.05 -14.58 -3.42
C LEU A 285 15.84 -13.30 -3.65
N THR A 286 17.00 -13.45 -4.27
CA THR A 286 17.84 -12.33 -4.67
C THR A 286 18.21 -12.48 -6.15
N GLY A 287 18.17 -11.38 -6.90
CA GLY A 287 18.57 -11.33 -8.31
C GLY A 287 18.81 -9.90 -8.75
N ARG A 288 19.07 -9.66 -10.03
CA ARG A 288 19.24 -8.30 -10.56
C ARG A 288 17.92 -7.55 -10.46
N ASN A 289 17.97 -6.25 -10.16
CA ASN A 289 16.76 -5.42 -10.11
C ASN A 289 16.03 -5.34 -11.46
N SER A 290 16.73 -5.52 -12.60
CA SER A 290 16.12 -5.66 -13.93
C SER A 290 15.17 -6.84 -14.05
N ASP A 291 15.38 -7.89 -13.25
CA ASP A 291 14.65 -9.15 -13.30
C ASP A 291 13.49 -9.18 -12.29
N ALA A 292 13.05 -8.00 -11.80
CA ALA A 292 12.03 -7.84 -10.77
C ALA A 292 10.75 -8.66 -11.04
N LEU A 293 10.27 -8.66 -12.29
CA LEU A 293 9.08 -9.42 -12.68
C LEU A 293 9.29 -10.94 -12.53
N PHE A 294 10.45 -11.44 -12.97
CA PHE A 294 10.81 -12.85 -12.85
C PHE A 294 10.97 -13.26 -11.39
N ILE A 295 11.69 -12.45 -10.60
CA ILE A 295 11.88 -12.68 -9.15
C ILE A 295 10.52 -12.78 -8.45
N GLY A 296 9.60 -11.84 -8.74
CA GLY A 296 8.25 -11.86 -8.17
C GLY A 296 7.46 -13.10 -8.56
N LYS A 297 7.48 -13.50 -9.83
CA LYS A 297 6.82 -14.73 -10.30
C LYS A 297 7.38 -15.97 -9.60
N SER A 298 8.72 -16.12 -9.62
CA SER A 298 9.39 -17.28 -9.00
C SER A 298 9.14 -17.37 -7.49
N MET A 299 9.09 -16.21 -6.80
CA MET A 299 8.72 -16.16 -5.39
C MET A 299 7.30 -16.66 -5.16
N GLY A 300 6.33 -16.21 -5.96
CA GLY A 300 4.93 -16.65 -5.85
C GLY A 300 4.79 -18.16 -6.08
N GLU A 301 5.42 -18.69 -7.12
CA GLU A 301 5.45 -20.13 -7.42
C GLU A 301 6.08 -20.93 -6.28
N LYS A 302 7.19 -20.45 -5.72
CA LYS A 302 7.88 -21.12 -4.62
C LYS A 302 7.01 -21.16 -3.36
N LEU A 303 6.35 -20.07 -3.00
CA LEU A 303 5.45 -20.01 -1.84
C LEU A 303 4.25 -20.94 -2.01
N LEU A 304 3.64 -20.99 -3.21
CA LEU A 304 2.55 -21.93 -3.51
C LEU A 304 3.00 -23.38 -3.37
N ASN A 305 4.18 -23.72 -3.89
CA ASN A 305 4.73 -25.08 -3.76
C ASN A 305 5.01 -25.45 -2.29
N LEU A 306 5.49 -24.51 -1.47
CA LEU A 306 5.73 -24.75 -0.04
C LEU A 306 4.42 -24.91 0.73
N ALA A 307 3.40 -24.13 0.39
CA ALA A 307 2.12 -24.15 1.06
C ALA A 307 1.26 -25.37 0.66
N GLY A 308 1.38 -25.83 -0.61
CA GLY A 308 0.60 -26.95 -1.12
C GLY A 308 -0.91 -26.72 -0.91
N GLU A 309 -1.61 -27.75 -0.43
CA GLU A 309 -3.05 -27.72 -0.17
C GLU A 309 -3.45 -26.85 1.03
N LYS A 310 -2.48 -26.38 1.85
CA LYS A 310 -2.73 -25.54 3.03
C LYS A 310 -3.07 -24.10 2.69
N PHE A 311 -2.89 -23.70 1.44
CA PHE A 311 -3.29 -22.42 0.90
C PHE A 311 -4.03 -22.64 -0.43
N LYS A 312 -5.30 -22.26 -0.46
CA LYS A 312 -6.10 -22.32 -1.69
C LYS A 312 -6.00 -21.00 -2.44
N LYS A 313 -5.59 -21.09 -3.69
CA LYS A 313 -5.60 -19.95 -4.60
C LYS A 313 -7.03 -19.46 -4.78
N LYS A 314 -7.28 -18.16 -4.56
CA LYS A 314 -8.61 -17.53 -4.67
C LYS A 314 -8.94 -17.09 -6.10
#